data_92c866775d77d5374414b6c63ebe7198
#
_entry.id   92c866775d77d5374414b6c63ebe7198
#
_cell.length_a   1.000
_cell.length_b   1.000
_cell.length_c   1.000
_cell.angle_alpha   90.00
_cell.angle_beta   90.00
_cell.angle_gamma   90.00
#
_symmetry.space_group_name_H-M   'P 1'
#
loop_
_entity.id
_entity.type
_entity.pdbx_description
1 polymer ?
#
loop_
_entity_poly.entity_id
_entity_poly.type
_entity_poly.pdbx_seq_one_letter_code
_entity_poly.pdbx_strand_id
1 'polypeptide(L)'
;MKKYGLFLLLCLPLLLAAYQAQAWGFFGHRLLNRLAVYTLPPGMFGFYKANIDYLTVNATRPDSRRTIVPDEAPKHFLDVDRYGDSAEYKLPRKYADAVARYGEDSLQRHGIVPWNVVAMKNQLTAAFKAKDTDRILRLSADMGHYVADACVPLHTTRNYNGQLTGQRGIHGLWESRLPELLSADYDLFTGKAQYLDDPTKAIWAAVIRSHAAVDSVLLFERQLTAQSAGDQKFGYEQRGNNTVRTYSREFSRAYHARLNGQVERQMRYAASLIGNFWFTCWVDGGSPDLSQLPRTPSEVEKQRLEREAKEAAAKPVVAAPGHDE
;
A
#
# COMPACT_ATOMS: atom_id res chain seq x y z
N MET A 1 -14.98 65.79 15.45
CA MET A 1 -14.99 64.85 14.32
C MET A 1 -14.04 63.70 14.66
N LYS A 2 -14.60 62.56 15.09
CA LYS A 2 -13.83 61.38 15.53
C LYS A 2 -13.67 60.47 14.33
N LYS A 3 -12.41 60.17 13.95
CA LYS A 3 -12.07 59.18 12.93
C LYS A 3 -12.02 57.77 13.58
N TYR A 4 -12.92 56.90 13.20
CA TYR A 4 -12.89 55.49 13.58
C TYR A 4 -12.03 54.72 12.55
N GLY A 5 -10.88 54.22 12.99
CA GLY A 5 -10.05 53.31 12.19
C GLY A 5 -10.68 51.92 12.19
N LEU A 6 -10.98 51.44 11.02
CA LEU A 6 -11.47 50.06 10.79
C LEU A 6 -10.26 49.10 10.83
N PHE A 7 -10.13 48.32 11.90
CA PHE A 7 -9.19 47.23 11.98
C PHE A 7 -9.77 46.03 11.20
N LEU A 8 -9.25 45.81 10.01
CA LEU A 8 -9.53 44.55 9.25
C LEU A 8 -8.68 43.45 9.87
N LEU A 9 -9.30 42.58 10.68
CA LEU A 9 -8.72 41.32 11.09
C LEU A 9 -8.72 40.37 9.89
N LEU A 10 -7.58 40.22 9.24
CA LEU A 10 -7.32 39.17 8.29
C LEU A 10 -7.19 37.83 9.08
N CYS A 11 -8.27 37.10 9.20
CA CYS A 11 -8.22 35.67 9.54
C CYS A 11 -7.59 34.93 8.40
N LEU A 12 -6.29 34.65 8.46
CA LEU A 12 -5.63 33.65 7.62
C LEU A 12 -6.18 32.28 8.04
N PRO A 13 -6.83 31.51 7.15
CA PRO A 13 -7.10 30.13 7.46
C PRO A 13 -5.75 29.40 7.50
N LEU A 14 -5.38 28.90 8.67
CA LEU A 14 -4.35 27.86 8.80
C LEU A 14 -4.87 26.63 8.06
N LEU A 15 -4.46 26.45 6.82
CA LEU A 15 -4.53 25.20 6.11
C LEU A 15 -3.55 24.23 6.80
N LEU A 16 -4.06 23.54 7.82
CA LEU A 16 -3.46 22.30 8.29
C LEU A 16 -3.53 21.33 7.13
N ALA A 17 -2.47 21.26 6.33
CA ALA A 17 -2.27 20.16 5.42
C ALA A 17 -2.11 18.91 6.29
N ALA A 18 -3.20 18.17 6.46
CA ALA A 18 -3.15 16.84 7.05
C ALA A 18 -2.22 15.99 6.18
N TYR A 19 -1.07 15.66 6.72
CA TYR A 19 -0.13 14.76 6.07
C TYR A 19 -0.73 13.36 6.19
N GLN A 20 -1.31 12.86 5.11
CA GLN A 20 -1.85 11.50 5.07
C GLN A 20 -0.70 10.50 5.15
N ALA A 21 -0.75 9.63 6.14
CA ALA A 21 -0.03 8.38 6.11
C ALA A 21 -0.68 7.52 5.01
N GLN A 22 0.04 7.32 3.91
CA GLN A 22 -0.40 6.48 2.78
C GLN A 22 0.28 5.12 2.93
N ALA A 23 -0.47 4.07 2.67
CA ALA A 23 -0.02 2.68 2.74
C ALA A 23 1.34 2.49 2.04
N TRP A 24 2.30 1.82 2.69
CA TRP A 24 3.71 1.71 2.29
C TRP A 24 4.34 3.04 1.81
N GLY A 25 3.76 4.19 2.14
CA GLY A 25 4.12 5.48 1.56
C GLY A 25 4.37 5.38 0.05
N PHE A 26 4.26 6.43 -0.70
CA PHE A 26 4.55 6.38 -2.14
C PHE A 26 5.92 5.79 -2.46
N PHE A 27 6.89 5.95 -1.55
CA PHE A 27 8.23 5.42 -1.71
C PHE A 27 8.24 3.88 -1.69
N GLY A 28 7.61 3.26 -0.69
CA GLY A 28 7.60 1.81 -0.52
C GLY A 28 6.93 1.08 -1.68
N HIS A 29 5.73 1.49 -2.09
CA HIS A 29 5.03 0.90 -3.24
C HIS A 29 5.83 0.98 -4.54
N ARG A 30 6.43 2.14 -4.81
CA ARG A 30 7.30 2.33 -5.99
C ARG A 30 8.49 1.40 -5.96
N LEU A 31 9.15 1.29 -4.81
CA LEU A 31 10.29 0.40 -4.63
C LEU A 31 9.91 -1.07 -4.82
N LEU A 32 8.81 -1.52 -4.23
CA LEU A 32 8.35 -2.91 -4.28
C LEU A 32 7.96 -3.33 -5.70
N ASN A 33 7.19 -2.52 -6.42
CA ASN A 33 6.85 -2.81 -7.82
C ASN A 33 8.11 -2.85 -8.71
N ARG A 34 9.04 -1.92 -8.49
CA ARG A 34 10.32 -1.91 -9.21
C ARG A 34 11.14 -3.17 -8.95
N LEU A 35 11.24 -3.60 -7.70
CA LEU A 35 11.97 -4.81 -7.30
C LEU A 35 11.33 -6.08 -7.88
N ALA A 36 10.00 -6.17 -7.89
CA ALA A 36 9.27 -7.31 -8.42
C ALA A 36 9.59 -7.55 -9.92
N VAL A 37 9.88 -6.52 -10.70
CA VAL A 37 10.30 -6.67 -12.10
C VAL A 37 11.56 -7.54 -12.22
N TYR A 38 12.51 -7.39 -11.29
CA TYR A 38 13.78 -8.14 -11.32
C TYR A 38 13.65 -9.59 -10.90
N THR A 39 12.51 -10.00 -10.38
CA THR A 39 12.22 -11.41 -10.07
C THR A 39 11.72 -12.20 -11.27
N LEU A 40 11.27 -11.53 -12.34
CA LEU A 40 10.55 -12.15 -13.44
C LEU A 40 11.44 -12.98 -14.36
N PRO A 41 10.90 -14.07 -14.93
CA PRO A 41 11.63 -14.92 -15.87
C PRO A 41 11.88 -14.22 -17.21
N PRO A 42 12.85 -14.71 -18.03
CA PRO A 42 13.23 -14.09 -19.30
C PRO A 42 12.05 -13.78 -20.22
N GLY A 43 11.03 -14.66 -20.30
CA GLY A 43 9.83 -14.46 -21.15
C GLY A 43 8.98 -13.25 -20.77
N MET A 44 9.10 -12.74 -19.55
CA MET A 44 8.40 -11.53 -19.06
C MET A 44 9.34 -10.34 -18.89
N PHE A 45 10.59 -10.61 -18.51
CA PHE A 45 11.52 -9.60 -18.04
C PHE A 45 11.70 -8.44 -19.03
N GLY A 46 11.89 -8.76 -20.34
CA GLY A 46 12.13 -7.73 -21.35
C GLY A 46 10.98 -6.69 -21.44
N PHE A 47 9.75 -7.17 -21.45
CA PHE A 47 8.55 -6.33 -21.49
C PHE A 47 8.38 -5.49 -20.20
N TYR A 48 8.49 -6.13 -19.04
CA TYR A 48 8.34 -5.45 -17.74
C TYR A 48 9.48 -4.46 -17.49
N LYS A 49 10.70 -4.79 -17.88
CA LYS A 49 11.86 -3.89 -17.77
C LYS A 49 11.73 -2.66 -18.66
N ALA A 50 11.20 -2.82 -19.87
CA ALA A 50 10.92 -1.67 -20.77
C ALA A 50 9.86 -0.73 -20.18
N ASN A 51 8.94 -1.24 -19.34
CA ASN A 51 7.87 -0.50 -18.71
C ASN A 51 8.09 -0.26 -17.21
N ILE A 52 9.32 -0.40 -16.70
CA ILE A 52 9.60 -0.34 -15.26
C ILE A 52 9.21 1.00 -14.63
N ASP A 53 9.39 2.10 -15.36
CA ASP A 53 9.03 3.43 -14.86
C ASP A 53 7.50 3.59 -14.79
N TYR A 54 6.76 3.04 -15.75
CA TYR A 54 5.30 2.99 -15.68
C TYR A 54 4.83 2.21 -14.43
N LEU A 55 5.35 1.01 -14.22
CA LEU A 55 5.00 0.16 -13.08
C LEU A 55 5.37 0.79 -11.74
N THR A 56 6.51 1.50 -11.71
CA THR A 56 6.99 2.20 -10.52
C THR A 56 6.11 3.40 -10.18
N VAL A 57 5.86 4.28 -11.14
CA VAL A 57 5.10 5.52 -10.91
C VAL A 57 3.63 5.21 -10.59
N ASN A 58 3.03 4.27 -11.32
CA ASN A 58 1.63 3.92 -11.15
C ASN A 58 1.34 2.97 -9.97
N ALA A 59 2.37 2.49 -9.28
CA ALA A 59 2.21 1.71 -8.04
C ALA A 59 1.44 2.45 -6.93
N THR A 60 1.36 3.77 -6.97
CA THR A 60 0.68 4.61 -5.96
C THR A 60 -0.68 5.13 -6.40
N ARG A 61 -1.15 4.72 -7.58
CA ARG A 61 -2.45 5.18 -8.10
C ARG A 61 -3.66 4.67 -7.33
N PRO A 62 -3.67 3.43 -6.81
CA PRO A 62 -4.77 2.99 -5.96
C PRO A 62 -5.04 3.94 -4.79
N ASP A 63 -4.00 4.42 -4.10
CA ASP A 63 -4.16 5.43 -3.05
C ASP A 63 -4.79 6.74 -3.56
N SER A 64 -4.31 7.22 -4.71
CA SER A 64 -4.88 8.44 -5.30
C SER A 64 -6.34 8.26 -5.69
N ARG A 65 -6.75 7.06 -6.12
CA ARG A 65 -8.15 6.74 -6.46
C ARG A 65 -9.10 6.73 -5.28
N ARG A 66 -8.62 6.53 -4.06
CA ARG A 66 -9.46 6.54 -2.84
C ARG A 66 -10.30 7.82 -2.72
N THR A 67 -9.83 8.93 -3.26
CA THR A 67 -10.55 10.21 -3.23
C THR A 67 -11.62 10.35 -4.32
N ILE A 68 -11.55 9.55 -5.39
CA ILE A 68 -12.41 9.69 -6.57
C ILE A 68 -13.29 8.47 -6.86
N VAL A 69 -12.92 7.29 -6.34
CA VAL A 69 -13.64 6.02 -6.52
C VAL A 69 -14.19 5.55 -5.17
N PRO A 70 -15.53 5.53 -4.97
CA PRO A 70 -16.13 5.24 -3.66
C PRO A 70 -15.71 3.89 -3.07
N ASP A 71 -15.57 2.85 -3.92
CA ASP A 71 -15.29 1.48 -3.49
C ASP A 71 -13.78 1.14 -3.56
N GLU A 72 -12.91 2.15 -3.56
CA GLU A 72 -11.46 1.92 -3.62
C GLU A 72 -10.87 1.61 -2.24
N ALA A 73 -11.22 2.39 -1.22
CA ALA A 73 -10.64 2.27 0.10
C ALA A 73 -10.67 0.85 0.70
N PRO A 74 -11.78 0.08 0.64
CA PRO A 74 -11.83 -1.28 1.18
C PRO A 74 -10.84 -2.27 0.58
N LYS A 75 -10.30 -2.00 -0.60
CA LYS A 75 -9.38 -2.89 -1.32
C LYS A 75 -7.97 -2.92 -0.71
N HIS A 76 -7.65 -1.97 0.18
CA HIS A 76 -6.33 -1.75 0.74
C HIS A 76 -6.07 -2.52 2.04
N PHE A 77 -7.11 -2.98 2.74
CA PHE A 77 -6.97 -3.54 4.07
C PHE A 77 -7.96 -4.69 4.35
N LEU A 78 -7.79 -5.31 5.51
CA LEU A 78 -8.75 -6.24 6.10
C LEU A 78 -8.61 -6.18 7.63
N ASP A 79 -9.56 -5.59 8.32
CA ASP A 79 -9.63 -5.55 9.79
C ASP A 79 -9.98 -6.94 10.35
N VAL A 80 -9.00 -7.83 10.42
CA VAL A 80 -9.19 -9.23 10.85
C VAL A 80 -9.84 -9.31 12.23
N ASP A 81 -9.43 -8.44 13.14
CA ASP A 81 -9.92 -8.37 14.52
C ASP A 81 -11.38 -7.91 14.66
N ARG A 82 -12.06 -7.54 13.56
CA ARG A 82 -13.51 -7.29 13.52
C ARG A 82 -14.35 -8.55 13.41
N TYR A 83 -13.74 -9.65 13.02
CA TYR A 83 -14.44 -10.91 12.76
C TYR A 83 -14.27 -11.95 13.88
N GLY A 84 -13.67 -11.54 15.01
CA GLY A 84 -13.49 -12.38 16.20
C GLY A 84 -12.16 -13.09 16.27
N ASP A 85 -11.98 -13.91 17.31
CA ASP A 85 -10.71 -14.58 17.60
C ASP A 85 -10.28 -15.55 16.49
N SER A 86 -9.02 -15.44 16.09
CA SER A 86 -8.41 -16.26 15.04
C SER A 86 -9.14 -16.17 13.70
N ALA A 87 -9.74 -15.00 13.40
CA ALA A 87 -10.52 -14.79 12.18
C ALA A 87 -9.67 -14.95 10.92
N GLU A 88 -8.37 -14.67 10.97
CA GLU A 88 -7.42 -14.88 9.88
C GLU A 88 -7.41 -16.34 9.35
N TYR A 89 -7.77 -17.29 10.20
CA TYR A 89 -7.89 -18.70 9.82
C TYR A 89 -9.33 -19.13 9.46
N LYS A 90 -10.36 -18.40 9.94
CA LYS A 90 -11.78 -18.79 9.87
C LYS A 90 -12.57 -18.05 8.81
N LEU A 91 -12.08 -16.90 8.33
CA LEU A 91 -12.73 -16.12 7.28
C LEU A 91 -12.87 -16.95 5.98
N PRO A 92 -14.04 -16.93 5.33
CA PRO A 92 -14.25 -17.63 4.07
C PRO A 92 -13.26 -17.14 2.99
N ARG A 93 -12.65 -18.06 2.28
CA ARG A 93 -11.67 -17.74 1.24
C ARG A 93 -12.33 -17.31 -0.07
N LYS A 94 -13.57 -17.70 -0.31
CA LYS A 94 -14.38 -17.22 -1.44
C LYS A 94 -15.18 -16.00 -0.99
N TYR A 95 -15.16 -14.95 -1.82
CA TYR A 95 -15.85 -13.70 -1.50
C TYR A 95 -17.36 -13.89 -1.33
N ALA A 96 -18.00 -14.66 -2.21
CA ALA A 96 -19.44 -14.95 -2.10
C ALA A 96 -19.84 -15.61 -0.77
N ASP A 97 -18.98 -16.52 -0.26
CA ASP A 97 -19.24 -17.16 1.04
C ASP A 97 -19.03 -16.17 2.20
N ALA A 98 -18.09 -15.23 2.05
CA ALA A 98 -17.89 -14.15 3.02
C ALA A 98 -19.07 -13.18 3.03
N VAL A 99 -19.58 -12.79 1.87
CA VAL A 99 -20.80 -11.97 1.73
C VAL A 99 -22.01 -12.67 2.36
N ALA A 100 -22.21 -13.95 2.07
CA ALA A 100 -23.32 -14.73 2.64
C ALA A 100 -23.26 -14.78 4.19
N ARG A 101 -22.05 -14.78 4.76
CA ARG A 101 -21.85 -14.89 6.20
C ARG A 101 -21.88 -13.57 6.94
N TYR A 102 -21.32 -12.51 6.38
CA TYR A 102 -21.08 -11.24 7.07
C TYR A 102 -21.80 -10.05 6.46
N GLY A 103 -22.37 -10.19 5.27
CA GLY A 103 -22.98 -9.11 4.48
C GLY A 103 -21.95 -8.27 3.72
N GLU A 104 -22.35 -7.77 2.55
CA GLU A 104 -21.52 -6.93 1.68
C GLU A 104 -21.05 -5.65 2.40
N ASP A 105 -21.99 -4.92 3.04
CA ASP A 105 -21.70 -3.67 3.75
C ASP A 105 -20.65 -3.84 4.85
N SER A 106 -20.68 -4.97 5.55
CA SER A 106 -19.70 -5.27 6.60
C SER A 106 -18.32 -5.50 6.01
N LEU A 107 -18.24 -6.25 4.91
CA LEU A 107 -16.97 -6.50 4.21
C LEU A 107 -16.40 -5.21 3.64
N GLN A 108 -17.21 -4.40 2.98
CA GLN A 108 -16.78 -3.10 2.46
C GLN A 108 -16.29 -2.15 3.56
N ARG A 109 -16.92 -2.18 4.75
CA ARG A 109 -16.49 -1.36 5.89
C ARG A 109 -15.18 -1.83 6.51
N HIS A 110 -14.93 -3.13 6.54
CA HIS A 110 -13.79 -3.73 7.25
C HIS A 110 -12.71 -4.28 6.33
N GLY A 111 -12.82 -3.98 5.04
CA GLY A 111 -11.79 -4.26 4.04
C GLY A 111 -11.89 -5.62 3.37
N ILE A 112 -11.38 -5.67 2.14
CA ILE A 112 -11.51 -6.82 1.24
C ILE A 112 -10.21 -7.18 0.50
N VAL A 113 -9.04 -6.72 0.98
CA VAL A 113 -7.78 -6.85 0.23
C VAL A 113 -7.49 -8.26 -0.30
N PRO A 114 -7.63 -9.38 0.44
CA PRO A 114 -7.26 -10.68 -0.10
C PRO A 114 -8.20 -11.14 -1.22
N TRP A 115 -9.48 -10.84 -1.14
CA TRP A 115 -10.44 -11.18 -2.20
C TRP A 115 -10.26 -10.29 -3.43
N ASN A 116 -9.93 -8.99 -3.23
CA ASN A 116 -9.61 -8.07 -4.30
C ASN A 116 -8.39 -8.55 -5.10
N VAL A 117 -7.31 -8.97 -4.44
CA VAL A 117 -6.11 -9.51 -5.11
C VAL A 117 -6.45 -10.76 -5.94
N VAL A 118 -7.30 -11.66 -5.44
CA VAL A 118 -7.76 -12.84 -6.20
C VAL A 118 -8.58 -12.42 -7.43
N ALA A 119 -9.47 -11.45 -7.29
CA ALA A 119 -10.25 -10.92 -8.42
C ALA A 119 -9.33 -10.28 -9.48
N MET A 120 -8.34 -9.49 -9.04
CA MET A 120 -7.35 -8.88 -9.93
C MET A 120 -6.46 -9.92 -10.62
N LYS A 121 -6.10 -11.01 -9.94
CA LYS A 121 -5.38 -12.12 -10.55
C LYS A 121 -6.12 -12.65 -11.79
N ASN A 122 -7.43 -12.84 -11.68
CA ASN A 122 -8.24 -13.30 -12.80
C ASN A 122 -8.30 -12.26 -13.93
N GLN A 123 -8.40 -10.97 -13.59
CA GLN A 123 -8.41 -9.88 -14.57
C GLN A 123 -7.06 -9.76 -15.30
N LEU A 124 -5.94 -9.86 -14.59
CA LEU A 124 -4.61 -9.80 -15.18
C LEU A 124 -4.34 -11.04 -16.06
N THR A 125 -4.77 -12.23 -15.62
CA THR A 125 -4.73 -13.44 -16.45
C THR A 125 -5.50 -13.26 -17.77
N ALA A 126 -6.71 -12.68 -17.70
CA ALA A 126 -7.50 -12.39 -18.90
C ALA A 126 -6.82 -11.34 -19.81
N ALA A 127 -6.15 -10.34 -19.23
CA ALA A 127 -5.40 -9.35 -19.99
C ALA A 127 -4.21 -9.97 -20.74
N PHE A 128 -3.50 -10.92 -20.13
CA PHE A 128 -2.44 -11.71 -20.80
C PHE A 128 -3.01 -12.55 -21.95
N LYS A 129 -4.14 -13.25 -21.75
CA LYS A 129 -4.82 -14.00 -22.81
C LYS A 129 -5.20 -13.13 -23.99
N ALA A 130 -5.68 -11.91 -23.71
CA ALA A 130 -6.06 -10.94 -24.74
C ALA A 130 -4.85 -10.22 -25.36
N LYS A 131 -3.64 -10.37 -24.81
CA LYS A 131 -2.43 -9.63 -25.20
C LYS A 131 -2.64 -8.11 -25.17
N ASP A 132 -3.44 -7.62 -24.21
CA ASP A 132 -3.80 -6.22 -24.03
C ASP A 132 -2.73 -5.52 -23.18
N THR A 133 -1.80 -4.84 -23.84
CA THR A 133 -0.65 -4.16 -23.21
C THR A 133 -1.09 -3.21 -22.11
N ASP A 134 -2.06 -2.33 -22.37
CA ASP A 134 -2.48 -1.31 -21.42
C ASP A 134 -3.09 -1.91 -20.17
N ARG A 135 -3.92 -2.94 -20.34
CA ARG A 135 -4.51 -3.66 -19.20
C ARG A 135 -3.48 -4.47 -18.44
N ILE A 136 -2.52 -5.13 -19.13
CA ILE A 136 -1.42 -5.84 -18.46
C ILE A 136 -0.65 -4.89 -17.56
N LEU A 137 -0.23 -3.75 -18.07
CA LEU A 137 0.59 -2.79 -17.33
C LEU A 137 -0.19 -2.18 -16.15
N ARG A 138 -1.43 -1.73 -16.39
CA ARG A 138 -2.26 -1.14 -15.35
C ARG A 138 -2.58 -2.13 -14.22
N LEU A 139 -3.07 -3.32 -14.57
CA LEU A 139 -3.43 -4.32 -13.58
C LEU A 139 -2.20 -4.86 -12.83
N SER A 140 -1.02 -4.90 -13.47
CA SER A 140 0.21 -5.27 -12.79
C SER A 140 0.61 -4.21 -11.76
N ALA A 141 0.55 -2.92 -12.11
CA ALA A 141 0.88 -1.84 -11.20
C ALA A 141 -0.06 -1.83 -9.98
N ASP A 142 -1.38 -1.92 -10.22
CA ASP A 142 -2.41 -1.93 -9.20
C ASP A 142 -2.33 -3.20 -8.31
N MET A 143 -2.13 -4.38 -8.91
CA MET A 143 -1.96 -5.63 -8.15
C MET A 143 -0.76 -5.59 -7.23
N GLY A 144 0.37 -5.02 -7.70
CA GLY A 144 1.56 -4.88 -6.88
C GLY A 144 1.31 -4.01 -5.65
N HIS A 145 0.49 -2.96 -5.79
CA HIS A 145 0.05 -2.14 -4.66
C HIS A 145 -0.72 -2.96 -3.62
N TYR A 146 -1.83 -3.60 -4.00
CA TYR A 146 -2.67 -4.33 -3.02
C TYR A 146 -1.99 -5.56 -2.42
N VAL A 147 -1.10 -6.23 -3.17
CA VAL A 147 -0.27 -7.31 -2.62
C VAL A 147 0.71 -6.77 -1.58
N ALA A 148 1.27 -5.58 -1.81
CA ALA A 148 2.13 -4.90 -0.83
C ALA A 148 1.35 -4.53 0.43
N ASP A 149 0.13 -3.97 0.29
CA ASP A 149 -0.75 -3.62 1.41
C ASP A 149 -1.07 -4.84 2.28
N ALA A 150 -1.36 -5.99 1.68
CA ALA A 150 -1.58 -7.24 2.41
C ALA A 150 -0.36 -7.69 3.24
N CYS A 151 0.83 -7.14 2.95
CA CYS A 151 2.07 -7.40 3.69
C CYS A 151 2.36 -6.37 4.79
N VAL A 152 1.49 -5.37 4.99
CA VAL A 152 1.59 -4.38 6.08
C VAL A 152 0.83 -4.86 7.30
N PRO A 153 1.46 -5.00 8.49
CA PRO A 153 0.75 -5.41 9.70
C PRO A 153 -0.45 -4.53 10.01
N LEU A 154 -0.31 -3.23 9.89
CA LEU A 154 -1.32 -2.26 10.25
C LEU A 154 -2.51 -2.20 9.27
N HIS A 155 -2.40 -2.81 8.10
CA HIS A 155 -3.54 -3.04 7.20
C HIS A 155 -4.40 -4.25 7.57
N THR A 156 -4.10 -4.91 8.69
CA THR A 156 -4.83 -6.11 9.12
C THR A 156 -5.58 -5.96 10.46
N THR A 157 -5.66 -4.74 10.97
CA THR A 157 -6.29 -4.43 12.26
C THR A 157 -7.05 -3.12 12.23
N ARG A 158 -8.18 -3.07 12.91
CA ARG A 158 -8.91 -1.81 13.17
C ARG A 158 -8.11 -0.75 13.93
N ASN A 159 -7.03 -1.15 14.62
CA ASN A 159 -6.10 -0.23 15.29
C ASN A 159 -4.96 0.21 14.37
N TYR A 160 -5.26 0.39 13.11
CA TYR A 160 -4.31 0.61 12.01
C TYR A 160 -3.34 1.78 12.24
N ASN A 161 -3.77 2.85 12.90
CA ASN A 161 -2.91 4.02 13.19
C ASN A 161 -2.61 4.20 14.69
N GLY A 162 -2.84 3.16 15.49
CA GLY A 162 -2.63 3.21 16.95
C GLY A 162 -3.65 4.08 17.68
N GLN A 163 -4.77 4.45 17.05
CA GLN A 163 -5.80 5.33 17.59
C GLN A 163 -6.51 4.73 18.83
N LEU A 164 -6.54 3.40 18.93
CA LEU A 164 -7.14 2.71 20.08
C LEU A 164 -6.15 2.52 21.24
N THR A 165 -4.86 2.75 21.01
CA THR A 165 -3.78 2.53 21.99
C THR A 165 -2.96 3.77 22.29
N GLY A 166 -3.39 4.96 21.80
CA GLY A 166 -2.71 6.22 22.02
C GLY A 166 -1.40 6.39 21.24
N GLN A 167 -1.23 5.62 20.17
CA GLN A 167 -0.02 5.57 19.34
C GLN A 167 -0.24 6.16 17.94
N ARG A 168 -1.11 7.19 17.83
CA ARG A 168 -1.44 7.83 16.54
C ARG A 168 -0.20 8.19 15.74
N GLY A 169 -0.23 7.83 14.45
CA GLY A 169 0.88 8.04 13.52
C GLY A 169 1.81 6.83 13.37
N ILE A 170 1.59 5.74 14.11
CA ILE A 170 2.43 4.54 14.01
C ILE A 170 2.38 3.90 12.62
N HIS A 171 1.26 4.05 11.90
CA HIS A 171 1.10 3.59 10.53
C HIS A 171 2.18 4.20 9.63
N GLY A 172 2.18 5.53 9.52
CA GLY A 172 3.20 6.23 8.74
C GLY A 172 4.63 6.04 9.26
N LEU A 173 4.82 5.80 10.56
CA LEU A 173 6.14 5.43 11.09
C LEU A 173 6.60 4.11 10.47
N TRP A 174 5.78 3.05 10.56
CA TRP A 174 6.17 1.71 10.17
C TRP A 174 6.37 1.56 8.66
N GLU A 175 5.42 2.04 7.86
CA GLU A 175 5.38 1.77 6.43
C GLU A 175 5.99 2.87 5.54
N SER A 176 6.06 4.12 6.04
CA SER A 176 6.63 5.23 5.27
C SER A 176 8.00 5.62 5.81
N ARG A 177 8.05 6.00 7.09
CA ARG A 177 9.25 6.57 7.69
C ARG A 177 10.42 5.59 7.75
N LEU A 178 10.18 4.35 8.19
CA LEU A 178 11.24 3.35 8.28
C LEU A 178 11.80 2.98 6.90
N PRO A 179 10.99 2.65 5.88
CA PRO A 179 11.49 2.39 4.53
C PRO A 179 12.24 3.56 3.92
N GLU A 180 11.72 4.79 4.03
CA GLU A 180 12.39 5.99 3.51
C GLU A 180 13.78 6.22 4.11
N LEU A 181 13.94 5.93 5.40
CA LEU A 181 15.20 6.15 6.12
C LEU A 181 16.21 5.03 5.96
N LEU A 182 15.75 3.78 5.82
CA LEU A 182 16.60 2.62 6.11
C LEU A 182 16.66 1.59 4.96
N SER A 183 15.78 1.68 3.95
CA SER A 183 15.75 0.68 2.88
C SER A 183 17.03 0.60 2.04
N ALA A 184 17.86 1.63 2.06
CA ALA A 184 19.16 1.60 1.40
C ALA A 184 20.13 0.58 2.05
N ASP A 185 19.90 0.25 3.33
CA ASP A 185 20.69 -0.70 4.10
C ASP A 185 20.09 -2.12 4.06
N TYR A 186 18.90 -2.31 3.41
CA TYR A 186 18.24 -3.61 3.34
C TYR A 186 18.77 -4.46 2.18
N ASP A 187 18.93 -5.76 2.43
CA ASP A 187 19.08 -6.74 1.36
C ASP A 187 17.70 -7.09 0.78
N LEU A 188 17.30 -6.41 -0.28
CA LEU A 188 16.01 -6.60 -0.94
C LEU A 188 16.08 -7.58 -2.14
N PHE A 189 17.15 -8.32 -2.29
CA PHE A 189 17.25 -9.36 -3.30
C PHE A 189 16.43 -10.59 -2.88
N THR A 190 15.41 -10.97 -3.68
CA THR A 190 14.43 -12.01 -3.32
C THR A 190 14.48 -13.25 -4.21
N GLY A 191 15.36 -13.28 -5.22
CA GLY A 191 15.47 -14.37 -6.17
C GLY A 191 14.42 -14.32 -7.28
N LYS A 192 14.15 -15.47 -7.92
CA LYS A 192 13.24 -15.59 -9.06
C LYS A 192 11.81 -15.79 -8.62
N ALA A 193 10.87 -15.20 -9.37
CA ALA A 193 9.44 -15.44 -9.21
C ALA A 193 9.08 -16.91 -9.39
N GLN A 194 8.17 -17.38 -8.57
CA GLN A 194 7.67 -18.75 -8.57
C GLN A 194 6.19 -18.78 -8.91
N TYR A 195 5.76 -19.82 -9.60
CA TYR A 195 4.35 -20.07 -9.86
C TYR A 195 3.62 -20.41 -8.55
N LEU A 196 2.44 -19.83 -8.37
CA LEU A 196 1.57 -20.07 -7.21
C LEU A 196 0.52 -21.12 -7.58
N ASP A 197 0.63 -22.33 -7.05
CA ASP A 197 -0.38 -23.38 -7.25
C ASP A 197 -1.75 -22.97 -6.69
N ASP A 198 -1.76 -22.20 -5.60
CA ASP A 198 -2.96 -21.66 -4.98
C ASP A 198 -2.74 -20.15 -4.64
N PRO A 199 -3.08 -19.24 -5.56
CA PRO A 199 -2.98 -17.80 -5.33
C PRO A 199 -3.84 -17.30 -4.16
N THR A 200 -4.98 -17.96 -3.90
CA THR A 200 -5.84 -17.63 -2.75
C THR A 200 -5.11 -17.90 -1.44
N LYS A 201 -4.53 -19.10 -1.32
CA LYS A 201 -3.74 -19.48 -0.14
C LYS A 201 -2.55 -18.55 0.05
N ALA A 202 -1.88 -18.15 -1.04
CA ALA A 202 -0.71 -17.28 -0.99
C ALA A 202 -1.04 -15.89 -0.43
N ILE A 203 -2.10 -15.22 -0.90
CA ILE A 203 -2.47 -13.91 -0.38
C ILE A 203 -2.99 -13.96 1.05
N TRP A 204 -3.74 -15.00 1.42
CA TRP A 204 -4.17 -15.19 2.79
C TRP A 204 -3.01 -15.50 3.74
N ALA A 205 -1.96 -16.17 3.28
CA ALA A 205 -0.73 -16.36 4.06
C ALA A 205 -0.04 -15.01 4.33
N ALA A 206 -0.09 -14.06 3.38
CA ALA A 206 0.42 -12.70 3.61
C ALA A 206 -0.38 -11.98 4.70
N VAL A 207 -1.71 -12.03 4.65
CA VAL A 207 -2.59 -11.44 5.69
C VAL A 207 -2.32 -12.05 7.06
N ILE A 208 -2.26 -13.39 7.15
CA ILE A 208 -1.99 -14.10 8.41
C ILE A 208 -0.63 -13.68 8.99
N ARG A 209 0.41 -13.68 8.15
CA ARG A 209 1.76 -13.25 8.55
C ARG A 209 1.78 -11.80 9.02
N SER A 210 1.09 -10.92 8.34
CA SER A 210 1.02 -9.49 8.67
C SER A 210 0.24 -9.27 9.97
N HIS A 211 -0.90 -9.94 10.14
CA HIS A 211 -1.69 -9.86 11.36
C HIS A 211 -0.94 -10.35 12.58
N ALA A 212 -0.21 -11.44 12.48
CA ALA A 212 0.64 -11.96 13.56
C ALA A 212 1.75 -10.99 14.00
N ALA A 213 2.09 -10.00 13.18
CA ALA A 213 3.10 -8.99 13.50
C ALA A 213 2.54 -7.75 14.22
N VAL A 214 1.20 -7.55 14.25
CA VAL A 214 0.55 -6.34 14.81
C VAL A 214 0.95 -6.08 16.25
N ASP A 215 0.91 -7.11 17.11
CA ASP A 215 1.21 -6.95 18.53
C ASP A 215 2.65 -6.44 18.75
N SER A 216 3.61 -6.95 18.01
CA SER A 216 5.02 -6.52 18.12
C SER A 216 5.21 -5.09 17.61
N VAL A 217 4.50 -4.69 16.55
CA VAL A 217 4.50 -3.31 16.02
C VAL A 217 4.05 -2.33 17.10
N LEU A 218 2.91 -2.60 17.74
CA LEU A 218 2.33 -1.74 18.77
C LEU A 218 3.15 -1.80 20.08
N LEU A 219 3.56 -2.98 20.51
CA LEU A 219 4.28 -3.20 21.77
C LEU A 219 5.63 -2.46 21.79
N PHE A 220 6.43 -2.62 20.74
CA PHE A 220 7.77 -2.06 20.73
C PHE A 220 7.78 -0.53 20.60
N GLU A 221 6.82 0.05 19.89
CA GLU A 221 6.65 1.49 19.82
C GLU A 221 6.26 2.06 21.20
N ARG A 222 5.28 1.44 21.88
CA ARG A 222 4.83 1.84 23.21
C ARG A 222 5.95 1.76 24.23
N GLN A 223 6.72 0.65 24.23
CA GLN A 223 7.86 0.48 25.12
C GLN A 223 8.95 1.52 24.88
N LEU A 224 9.26 1.80 23.61
CA LEU A 224 10.24 2.82 23.27
C LEU A 224 9.76 4.21 23.68
N THR A 225 8.49 4.55 23.44
CA THR A 225 7.89 5.82 23.87
C THR A 225 7.99 6.01 25.38
N ALA A 226 7.74 4.96 26.18
CA ALA A 226 7.84 5.04 27.63
C ALA A 226 9.28 5.23 28.15
N GLN A 227 10.29 4.92 27.34
CA GLN A 227 11.71 5.05 27.66
C GLN A 227 12.35 6.30 27.07
N SER A 228 11.67 6.98 26.16
CA SER A 228 12.17 8.19 25.50
C SER A 228 11.74 9.44 26.26
N ALA A 229 12.59 10.46 26.32
CA ALA A 229 12.13 11.78 26.75
C ALA A 229 11.07 12.32 25.76
N GLY A 230 10.08 13.05 26.27
CA GLY A 230 8.91 13.45 25.47
C GLY A 230 9.19 14.29 24.22
N ASP A 231 10.31 15.00 24.22
CA ASP A 231 10.82 15.82 23.13
C ASP A 231 11.64 15.05 22.07
N GLN A 232 12.01 13.80 22.35
CA GLN A 232 12.86 13.00 21.46
C GLN A 232 12.08 12.17 20.44
N LYS A 233 10.79 11.96 20.66
CA LYS A 233 9.95 11.11 19.79
C LYS A 233 9.71 11.74 18.42
N PHE A 234 9.51 13.05 18.38
CA PHE A 234 9.20 13.80 17.17
C PHE A 234 10.24 14.87 16.90
N GLY A 235 10.42 15.20 15.63
CA GLY A 235 11.25 16.29 15.17
C GLY A 235 10.58 17.01 13.99
N TYR A 236 11.27 18.00 13.44
CA TYR A 236 10.84 18.74 12.27
C TYR A 236 11.82 18.52 11.12
N GLU A 237 11.30 18.22 9.95
CA GLU A 237 12.10 18.03 8.75
C GLU A 237 11.55 18.87 7.60
N GLN A 238 12.46 19.38 6.76
CA GLN A 238 12.08 20.07 5.54
C GLN A 238 11.67 19.05 4.48
N ARG A 239 10.46 19.18 3.92
CA ARG A 239 9.94 18.41 2.79
C ARG A 239 9.46 19.36 1.71
N GLY A 240 10.28 19.55 0.67
CA GLY A 240 10.08 20.60 -0.31
C GLY A 240 10.06 21.98 0.38
N ASN A 241 8.99 22.75 0.17
CA ASN A 241 8.82 24.09 0.78
C ASN A 241 8.15 24.06 2.18
N ASN A 242 7.82 22.87 2.70
CA ASN A 242 7.10 22.73 3.97
C ASN A 242 7.99 22.13 5.04
N THR A 243 7.92 22.68 6.26
CA THR A 243 8.47 22.06 7.47
C THR A 243 7.39 21.16 8.09
N VAL A 244 7.64 19.87 8.18
CA VAL A 244 6.68 18.89 8.70
C VAL A 244 7.16 18.29 10.01
N ARG A 245 6.24 18.11 10.96
CA ARG A 245 6.50 17.34 12.18
C ARG A 245 6.42 15.87 11.84
N THR A 246 7.46 15.11 12.16
CA THR A 246 7.53 13.66 11.89
C THR A 246 8.27 12.95 13.04
N TYR A 247 8.25 11.61 13.07
CA TYR A 247 9.09 10.87 14.00
C TYR A 247 10.57 11.19 13.78
N SER A 248 11.30 11.45 14.87
CA SER A 248 12.73 11.75 14.78
C SER A 248 13.52 10.58 14.18
N ARG A 249 14.69 10.89 13.63
CA ARG A 249 15.57 9.83 13.05
C ARG A 249 16.05 8.87 14.11
N GLU A 250 16.34 9.37 15.28
CA GLU A 250 16.83 8.63 16.43
C GLU A 250 15.75 7.65 16.92
N PHE A 251 14.52 8.15 17.14
CA PHE A 251 13.39 7.31 17.53
C PHE A 251 13.08 6.25 16.47
N SER A 252 13.07 6.63 15.20
CA SER A 252 12.81 5.71 14.08
C SER A 252 13.85 4.58 14.00
N ARG A 253 15.14 4.90 14.15
CA ARG A 253 16.22 3.91 14.18
C ARG A 253 16.14 2.99 15.40
N ALA A 254 15.86 3.53 16.56
CA ALA A 254 15.68 2.76 17.79
C ALA A 254 14.48 1.82 17.70
N TYR A 255 13.35 2.29 17.12
CA TYR A 255 12.18 1.46 16.87
C TYR A 255 12.47 0.35 15.88
N HIS A 256 13.12 0.66 14.75
CA HIS A 256 13.55 -0.33 13.77
C HIS A 256 14.45 -1.42 14.37
N ALA A 257 15.39 -1.03 15.22
CA ALA A 257 16.26 -1.99 15.92
C ALA A 257 15.46 -2.97 16.78
N ARG A 258 14.40 -2.49 17.49
CA ARG A 258 13.51 -3.34 18.29
C ARG A 258 12.66 -4.28 17.44
N LEU A 259 12.25 -3.84 16.25
CA LEU A 259 11.54 -4.66 15.27
C LEU A 259 12.43 -5.76 14.68
N ASN A 260 13.74 -5.73 14.91
CA ASN A 260 14.70 -6.75 14.50
C ASN A 260 14.53 -7.20 13.04
N GLY A 261 14.60 -6.25 12.10
CA GLY A 261 14.49 -6.49 10.66
C GLY A 261 13.09 -6.84 10.16
N GLN A 262 12.03 -6.63 10.96
CA GLN A 262 10.65 -6.96 10.56
C GLN A 262 10.23 -6.25 9.27
N VAL A 263 10.52 -4.94 9.14
CA VAL A 263 10.16 -4.14 7.95
C VAL A 263 10.86 -4.69 6.71
N GLU A 264 12.16 -4.94 6.78
CA GLU A 264 12.92 -5.53 5.68
C GLU A 264 12.34 -6.88 5.25
N ARG A 265 12.08 -7.79 6.23
CA ARG A 265 11.48 -9.10 5.92
C ARG A 265 10.10 -8.99 5.28
N GLN A 266 9.27 -8.02 5.65
CA GLN A 266 7.97 -7.79 5.02
C GLN A 266 8.12 -7.21 3.61
N MET A 267 9.05 -6.27 3.40
CA MET A 267 9.34 -5.72 2.07
C MET A 267 9.88 -6.80 1.11
N ARG A 268 10.81 -7.63 1.56
CA ARG A 268 11.31 -8.77 0.77
C ARG A 268 10.20 -9.73 0.38
N TYR A 269 9.35 -10.08 1.35
CA TYR A 269 8.21 -10.96 1.12
C TYR A 269 7.22 -10.34 0.12
N ALA A 270 6.89 -9.07 0.26
CA ALA A 270 6.01 -8.34 -0.65
C ALA A 270 6.56 -8.31 -2.08
N ALA A 271 7.84 -7.94 -2.27
CA ALA A 271 8.46 -7.90 -3.60
C ALA A 271 8.44 -9.28 -4.29
N SER A 272 8.77 -10.35 -3.54
CA SER A 272 8.70 -11.72 -4.05
C SER A 272 7.26 -12.11 -4.41
N LEU A 273 6.30 -11.82 -3.54
CA LEU A 273 4.90 -12.19 -3.74
C LEU A 273 4.28 -11.47 -4.94
N ILE A 274 4.59 -10.19 -5.15
CA ILE A 274 4.18 -9.42 -6.34
C ILE A 274 4.68 -10.11 -7.61
N GLY A 275 5.96 -10.44 -7.67
CA GLY A 275 6.55 -11.14 -8.80
C GLY A 275 5.90 -12.51 -9.05
N ASN A 276 5.62 -13.26 -7.99
CA ASN A 276 4.94 -14.55 -8.05
C ASN A 276 3.52 -14.43 -8.63
N PHE A 277 2.76 -13.43 -8.20
CA PHE A 277 1.42 -13.16 -8.75
C PHE A 277 1.49 -12.78 -10.23
N TRP A 278 2.38 -11.88 -10.62
CA TRP A 278 2.55 -11.51 -12.03
C TRP A 278 2.93 -12.70 -12.90
N PHE A 279 3.89 -13.51 -12.43
CA PHE A 279 4.32 -14.72 -13.13
C PHE A 279 3.19 -15.73 -13.26
N THR A 280 2.45 -15.98 -12.18
CA THR A 280 1.30 -16.90 -12.18
C THR A 280 0.23 -16.44 -13.17
N CYS A 281 -0.10 -15.13 -13.20
CA CYS A 281 -1.06 -14.60 -14.16
C CYS A 281 -0.62 -14.79 -15.61
N TRP A 282 0.67 -14.64 -15.90
CA TRP A 282 1.23 -14.85 -17.23
C TRP A 282 1.17 -16.33 -17.64
N VAL A 283 1.56 -17.25 -16.76
CA VAL A 283 1.46 -18.72 -17.00
C VAL A 283 0.01 -19.11 -17.25
N ASP A 284 -0.91 -18.75 -16.37
CA ASP A 284 -2.34 -19.03 -16.51
C ASP A 284 -2.98 -18.36 -17.74
N GLY A 285 -2.35 -17.27 -18.20
CA GLY A 285 -2.69 -16.57 -19.43
C GLY A 285 -2.24 -17.28 -20.70
N GLY A 286 -1.57 -18.45 -20.57
CA GLY A 286 -1.03 -19.23 -21.69
C GLY A 286 0.38 -18.83 -22.09
N SER A 287 1.12 -18.14 -21.21
CA SER A 287 2.49 -17.69 -21.42
C SER A 287 2.70 -16.97 -22.77
N PRO A 288 1.88 -15.95 -23.10
CA PRO A 288 1.97 -15.28 -24.40
C PRO A 288 3.37 -14.68 -24.60
N ASP A 289 3.83 -14.65 -25.86
CA ASP A 289 5.05 -13.95 -26.22
C ASP A 289 4.82 -12.44 -26.06
N LEU A 290 5.49 -11.83 -25.08
CA LEU A 290 5.40 -10.40 -24.77
C LEU A 290 6.37 -9.57 -25.62
N SER A 291 7.29 -10.18 -26.35
CA SER A 291 8.26 -9.45 -27.20
C SER A 291 7.60 -8.73 -28.37
N GLN A 292 6.43 -9.19 -28.77
CA GLN A 292 5.63 -8.65 -29.86
C GLN A 292 4.65 -7.56 -29.41
N LEU A 293 4.52 -7.34 -28.10
CA LEU A 293 3.63 -6.31 -27.58
C LEU A 293 4.27 -4.92 -27.65
N PRO A 294 3.47 -3.84 -27.77
CA PRO A 294 3.95 -2.47 -27.64
C PRO A 294 4.78 -2.30 -26.36
N ARG A 295 5.94 -1.65 -26.48
CA ARG A 295 6.86 -1.43 -25.35
C ARG A 295 6.47 -0.24 -24.47
N THR A 296 5.42 0.48 -24.83
CA THR A 296 4.92 1.65 -24.09
C THR A 296 3.42 1.63 -24.07
N PRO A 297 2.79 2.20 -23.03
CA PRO A 297 1.34 2.41 -22.99
C PRO A 297 0.85 3.23 -24.18
N SER A 298 -0.37 2.94 -24.61
CA SER A 298 -1.02 3.70 -25.68
C SER A 298 -1.29 5.16 -25.25
N GLU A 299 -1.53 6.04 -26.24
CA GLU A 299 -1.95 7.43 -25.97
C GLU A 299 -3.29 7.50 -25.24
N VAL A 300 -4.18 6.54 -25.46
CA VAL A 300 -5.45 6.42 -24.76
C VAL A 300 -5.21 6.15 -23.27
N GLU A 301 -4.30 5.24 -22.94
CA GLU A 301 -3.96 4.93 -21.55
C GLU A 301 -3.27 6.13 -20.87
N LYS A 302 -2.36 6.82 -21.54
CA LYS A 302 -1.72 8.03 -21.00
C LYS A 302 -2.75 9.12 -20.68
N GLN A 303 -3.67 9.40 -21.60
CA GLN A 303 -4.75 10.38 -21.41
C GLN A 303 -5.69 9.98 -20.26
N ARG A 304 -5.97 8.66 -20.12
CA ARG A 304 -6.77 8.14 -19.00
C ARG A 304 -6.07 8.43 -17.67
N LEU A 305 -4.77 8.15 -17.60
CA LEU A 305 -3.94 8.39 -16.40
C LEU A 305 -3.90 9.88 -16.04
N GLU A 306 -3.76 10.76 -17.02
CA GLU A 306 -3.76 12.21 -16.80
C GLU A 306 -5.11 12.73 -16.27
N ARG A 307 -6.24 12.23 -16.84
CA ARG A 307 -7.57 12.59 -16.33
C ARG A 307 -7.76 12.17 -14.89
N GLU A 308 -7.45 10.91 -14.56
CA GLU A 308 -7.55 10.38 -13.20
C GLU A 308 -6.69 11.18 -12.21
N ALA A 309 -5.46 11.55 -12.60
CA ALA A 309 -4.58 12.36 -11.77
C ALA A 309 -5.15 13.78 -11.53
N LYS A 310 -5.73 14.40 -12.57
CA LYS A 310 -6.38 15.72 -12.45
C LYS A 310 -7.63 15.65 -11.56
N GLU A 311 -8.45 14.63 -11.70
CA GLU A 311 -9.63 14.41 -10.88
C GLU A 311 -9.28 14.19 -9.41
N ALA A 312 -8.25 13.37 -9.13
CA ALA A 312 -7.76 13.14 -7.77
C ALA A 312 -7.21 14.42 -7.15
N ALA A 313 -6.44 15.22 -7.91
CA ALA A 313 -5.88 16.48 -7.42
C ALA A 313 -6.95 17.58 -7.18
N ALA A 314 -8.08 17.52 -7.89
CA ALA A 314 -9.16 18.51 -7.79
C ALA A 314 -10.09 18.26 -6.59
N LYS A 315 -10.11 17.04 -6.02
CA LYS A 315 -10.94 16.73 -4.85
C LYS A 315 -10.18 17.03 -3.57
N PRO A 316 -10.82 17.70 -2.60
CA PRO A 316 -10.24 17.78 -1.27
C PRO A 316 -10.06 16.36 -0.75
N VAL A 317 -8.93 16.13 -0.11
CA VAL A 317 -8.67 14.87 0.56
C VAL A 317 -9.68 14.75 1.70
N VAL A 318 -10.75 14.00 1.47
CA VAL A 318 -11.69 13.62 2.51
C VAL A 318 -11.16 12.31 3.07
N ALA A 319 -10.95 12.28 4.38
CA ALA A 319 -10.64 11.02 5.06
C ALA A 319 -11.75 10.01 4.68
N ALA A 320 -11.40 8.99 3.91
CA ALA A 320 -12.35 7.95 3.58
C ALA A 320 -12.67 7.15 4.84
N PRO A 321 -13.91 6.65 5.04
CA PRO A 321 -14.19 5.74 6.13
C PRO A 321 -13.30 4.51 5.97
N GLY A 322 -12.43 4.26 6.92
CA GLY A 322 -11.43 3.20 6.88
C GLY A 322 -10.08 3.69 7.38
N HIS A 323 -9.00 3.14 6.91
CA HIS A 323 -7.63 3.37 7.36
C HIS A 323 -7.03 4.73 6.93
N ASP A 324 -7.79 5.84 7.06
CA ASP A 324 -7.35 7.19 6.67
C ASP A 324 -7.29 8.12 7.88
N GLU A 325 -6.16 8.23 8.52
CA GLU A 325 -5.83 9.35 9.41
C GLU A 325 -4.34 9.69 9.40
#